data_ad52373f8366e9b3dc07d3ce4499b97a
#
_entry.id   ad52373f8366e9b3dc07d3ce4499b97a
#
_cell.length_a   1.000
_cell.length_b   1.000
_cell.length_c   1.000
_cell.angle_alpha   90.00
_cell.angle_beta   90.00
_cell.angle_gamma   90.00
#
_symmetry.space_group_name_H-M   'P 1'
#
loop_
_entity.id
_entity.type
_entity.pdbx_description
1 polymer ?
#
loop_
_entity_poly.entity_id
_entity_poly.type
_entity_poly.pdbx_seq_one_letter_code
_entity_poly.pdbx_strand_id
1 'polypeptide(L)' 'MKKTYNTGVVKALACKYKVTPRYIRYCLNGDRTPVYADELKAEYQKKLEQVKKALNSDK' A
#
# COMPACT_ATOMS: atom_id res chain seq x y z
N MET A 1 -13.25 -14.10 -1.74
CA MET A 1 -12.67 -13.30 -2.80
C MET A 1 -11.33 -12.70 -2.39
N LYS A 2 -10.36 -12.80 -3.24
CA LYS A 2 -9.02 -12.35 -2.90
C LYS A 2 -8.80 -10.90 -3.29
N LYS A 3 -8.24 -10.15 -2.36
CA LYS A 3 -7.82 -8.80 -2.67
C LYS A 3 -6.38 -8.81 -3.15
N THR A 4 -6.16 -8.13 -4.26
CA THR A 4 -4.81 -7.97 -4.77
C THR A 4 -4.36 -6.54 -4.54
N TYR A 5 -3.18 -6.41 -3.97
CA TYR A 5 -2.59 -5.11 -3.72
C TYR A 5 -1.47 -4.86 -4.72
N ASN A 6 -1.22 -3.58 -4.98
CA ASN A 6 -0.15 -3.21 -5.89
C ASN A 6 1.19 -3.54 -5.25
N THR A 7 1.90 -4.49 -5.84
CA THR A 7 3.15 -4.96 -5.26
C THR A 7 4.18 -3.85 -5.15
N GLY A 8 4.27 -2.99 -6.17
CA GLY A 8 5.21 -1.89 -6.14
C GLY A 8 4.96 -0.93 -5.00
N VAL A 9 3.68 -0.58 -4.79
CA VAL A 9 3.31 0.31 -3.70
C VAL A 9 3.57 -0.36 -2.35
N VAL A 10 3.22 -1.64 -2.25
CA VAL A 10 3.44 -2.38 -1.02
C VAL A 10 4.92 -2.42 -0.67
N LYS A 11 5.76 -2.66 -1.67
CA LYS A 11 7.20 -2.70 -1.45
C LYS A 11 7.72 -1.34 -1.01
N ALA A 12 7.24 -0.28 -1.64
CA ALA A 12 7.67 1.06 -1.28
C ALA A 12 7.32 1.38 0.17
N LEU A 13 6.12 1.01 0.58
CA LEU A 13 5.70 1.24 1.95
C LEU A 13 6.49 0.40 2.93
N ALA A 14 6.77 -0.85 2.55
CA ALA A 14 7.56 -1.73 3.40
C ALA A 14 8.94 -1.12 3.64
N CYS A 15 9.54 -0.58 2.62
CA CYS A 15 10.84 0.06 2.74
C CYS A 15 10.74 1.30 3.62
N LYS A 16 9.70 2.09 3.42
CA LYS A 16 9.52 3.32 4.18
C LYS A 16 9.37 3.05 5.68
N TYR A 17 8.59 2.04 6.01
CA TYR A 17 8.33 1.70 7.41
C TYR A 17 9.27 0.65 7.94
N LYS A 18 10.19 0.17 7.11
CA LYS A 18 11.19 -0.83 7.50
C LYS A 18 10.52 -2.11 8.00
N VAL A 19 9.54 -2.55 7.27
CA VAL A 19 8.84 -3.81 7.56
C VAL A 19 8.79 -4.62 6.28
N THR A 20 8.25 -5.84 6.40
CA THR A 20 8.16 -6.71 5.22
C THR A 20 6.92 -6.36 4.41
N PRO A 21 6.97 -6.62 3.09
CA PRO A 21 5.77 -6.41 2.28
C PRO A 21 4.59 -7.23 2.77
N ARG A 22 4.85 -8.40 3.32
CA ARG A 22 3.77 -9.22 3.87
C ARG A 22 3.09 -8.50 5.03
N TYR A 23 3.87 -7.86 5.88
CA TYR A 23 3.30 -7.12 7.00
C TYR A 23 2.43 -5.98 6.52
N ILE A 24 2.86 -5.30 5.45
CA ILE A 24 2.07 -4.22 4.87
C ILE A 24 0.71 -4.74 4.44
N ARG A 25 0.67 -5.91 3.83
CA ARG A 25 -0.59 -6.51 3.40
C ARG A 25 -1.49 -6.79 4.59
N TYR A 26 -0.92 -7.27 5.68
CA TYR A 26 -1.68 -7.52 6.90
C TYR A 26 -2.30 -6.22 7.41
N CYS A 27 -1.54 -5.14 7.38
CA CYS A 27 -2.04 -3.85 7.82
C CYS A 27 -3.17 -3.36 6.93
N LEU A 28 -3.03 -3.54 5.62
CA LEU A 28 -4.07 -3.11 4.69
C LEU A 28 -5.33 -3.94 4.84
N ASN A 29 -5.17 -5.21 5.17
CA ASN A 29 -6.29 -6.11 5.38
C ASN A 29 -7.00 -5.84 6.70
N GLY A 30 -6.31 -5.22 7.65
CA GLY A 30 -6.85 -5.03 8.97
C GLY A 30 -6.44 -6.12 9.95
N ASP A 31 -5.60 -7.07 9.52
CA ASP A 31 -5.11 -8.11 10.41
C ASP A 31 -4.16 -7.55 11.47
N ARG A 32 -3.46 -6.49 11.11
CA ARG A 32 -2.57 -5.79 12.03
C ARG A 32 -2.95 -4.32 12.05
N THR A 33 -2.95 -3.75 13.25
CA THR A 33 -3.31 -2.34 13.39
C THR A 33 -2.26 -1.64 14.23
N PRO A 34 -1.04 -1.47 13.70
CA PRO A 34 -0.02 -0.71 14.42
C PRO A 34 -0.42 0.76 14.52
N VAL A 35 0.35 1.49 15.32
CA VAL A 35 0.06 2.90 15.56
C VAL A 35 -0.05 3.66 14.24
N TYR A 36 0.77 3.31 13.28
CA TYR A 36 0.80 4.01 11.99
C TYR A 36 -0.11 3.36 10.94
N ALA A 37 -1.00 2.47 11.37
CA ALA A 37 -1.85 1.76 10.41
C ALA A 37 -2.70 2.72 9.58
N ASP A 38 -3.25 3.74 10.22
CA ASP A 38 -4.08 4.70 9.52
C ASP A 38 -3.27 5.48 8.49
N GLU A 39 -2.09 5.92 8.89
CA GLU A 39 -1.20 6.62 7.98
C GLU A 39 -0.78 5.74 6.82
N LEU A 40 -0.50 4.47 7.14
CA LEU A 40 -0.08 3.53 6.12
C LEU A 40 -1.16 3.34 5.07
N LYS A 41 -2.39 3.21 5.51
CA LYS A 41 -3.50 3.06 4.59
C LYS A 41 -3.67 4.30 3.70
N ALA A 42 -3.55 5.47 4.30
CA ALA A 42 -3.65 6.71 3.55
C ALA A 42 -2.53 6.81 2.53
N GLU A 43 -1.32 6.46 2.92
CA GLU A 43 -0.19 6.47 2.01
C GLU A 43 -0.40 5.51 0.87
N TYR A 44 -0.92 4.33 1.16
CA TYR A 44 -1.18 3.34 0.13
C TYR A 44 -2.16 3.90 -0.90
N GLN A 45 -3.25 4.48 -0.43
CA GLN A 45 -4.24 5.04 -1.34
C GLN A 45 -3.65 6.16 -2.19
N LYS A 46 -2.87 7.01 -1.57
CA LYS A 46 -2.24 8.10 -2.28
C LYS A 46 -1.34 7.60 -3.40
N LYS A 47 -0.48 6.65 -3.07
CA LYS A 47 0.43 6.11 -4.05
C LYS A 47 -0.30 5.35 -5.14
N LEU A 48 -1.35 4.64 -4.75
CA LEU A 48 -2.15 3.91 -5.71
C LEU A 48 -2.80 4.84 -6.72
N GLU A 49 -3.30 5.97 -6.25
CA GLU A 49 -3.89 6.96 -7.14
C GLU A 49 -2.87 7.52 -8.10
N GLN A 50 -1.66 7.75 -7.62
CA GLN A 50 -0.60 8.25 -8.49
C GLN A 50 -0.27 7.25 -9.58
N VAL A 51 -0.24 5.98 -9.24
CA VAL A 51 0.01 4.95 -10.23
C VAL A 51 -1.10 4.93 -11.27
N LYS A 52 -2.33 5.02 -10.81
CA LYS A 52 -3.46 5.04 -11.73
C LYS A 52 -3.41 6.24 -12.66
N LYS A 53 -3.04 7.39 -12.12
CA LYS A 53 -2.93 8.59 -12.93
C LYS A 53 -1.88 8.43 -14.01
N ALA A 54 -0.75 7.87 -13.63
CA ALA A 54 0.33 7.67 -14.59
C ALA A 54 -0.14 6.76 -15.72
N LEU A 55 -0.85 5.70 -15.38
CA LEU A 55 -1.36 4.79 -16.40
C LEU A 55 -2.38 5.46 -17.30
N ASN A 56 -3.24 6.29 -16.71
CA ASN A 56 -4.27 6.97 -17.46
C ASN A 56 -3.71 8.02 -18.38
N SER A 57 -2.64 8.68 -17.97
CA SER A 57 -2.06 9.73 -18.78
C SER A 57 -1.32 9.16 -19.99
N ASP A 58 -1.15 7.88 -20.04
CA ASP A 58 -0.55 7.22 -21.19
C ASP A 58 -1.44 7.26 -22.41
N LYS A 59 -2.67 7.55 -22.21
CA LYS A 59 -3.60 7.63 -23.36
C LYS A 59 -3.49 8.93 -24.12
#